data_d77a88b2ecd84becb27141983f00c582
#
_entry.id   d77a88b2ecd84becb27141983f00c582
#
_cell.length_a   1.000
_cell.length_b   1.000
_cell.length_c   1.000
_cell.angle_alpha   90.00
_cell.angle_beta   90.00
_cell.angle_gamma   90.00
#
_symmetry.space_group_name_H-M   'P 1'
#
loop_
_entity.id
_entity.type
_entity.pdbx_description
1 polymer ?
#
loop_
_entity_poly.entity_id
_entity_poly.type
_entity_poly.pdbx_seq_one_letter_code
_entity_poly.pdbx_strand_id
1 'polypeptide(L)'
;MYDKGPVPGRNDACWCGSGKKYKKCHSAFDERLERLWEEGWEVLPRTLYKTPADIEGIKRSAAINVGVLDCVGEHIAAGMTTNQIDQMIYDYTVEHGGTPADLNYEGYPKSVCTSINDVVCHGIPCDTDVLHEGDIINVDCSTILDGYFSDSSRMFCIGEVSAERQRLVDVTRASVEAGLAAVKPWLPLSVMAEAVQKTVEDAGFSVVREYGGHGIGKEFHEDPFVGFTTEAPDVDTIMAPGMVFTIEPMVNAGAPDIKISKGDGWCVRTKDGSDSAQCEVQLVVTEDGYELLSW
;
A
#
# COMPACT_ATOMS: atom_id res chain seq x y z
N MET A 1 -10.60 15.88 -21.05
CA MET A 1 -11.97 16.11 -20.46
C MET A 1 -12.08 15.16 -19.29
N TYR A 2 -12.38 15.65 -18.09
CA TYR A 2 -12.53 14.80 -16.91
C TYR A 2 -13.57 13.69 -17.15
N ASP A 3 -13.19 12.44 -16.91
CA ASP A 3 -14.08 11.29 -17.07
C ASP A 3 -14.95 11.10 -15.83
N LYS A 4 -16.16 11.68 -15.89
CA LYS A 4 -17.17 11.52 -14.83
C LYS A 4 -18.00 10.25 -15.01
N GLY A 5 -17.82 9.50 -16.09
CA GLY A 5 -18.80 8.49 -16.49
C GLY A 5 -20.22 9.07 -16.66
N PRO A 6 -21.26 8.24 -16.70
CA PRO A 6 -22.65 8.70 -16.79
C PRO A 6 -23.06 9.53 -15.56
N VAL A 7 -23.42 10.80 -15.75
CA VAL A 7 -23.90 11.68 -14.68
C VAL A 7 -25.40 11.49 -14.49
N PRO A 8 -25.88 11.11 -13.29
CA PRO A 8 -27.32 10.99 -13.03
C PRO A 8 -28.02 12.34 -13.15
N GLY A 9 -29.29 12.33 -13.54
CA GLY A 9 -30.14 13.51 -13.43
C GLY A 9 -30.31 13.93 -11.96
N ARG A 10 -30.56 15.23 -11.71
CA ARG A 10 -30.65 15.77 -10.32
C ARG A 10 -31.59 14.98 -9.40
N ASN A 11 -32.65 14.38 -9.92
CA ASN A 11 -33.64 13.64 -9.14
C ASN A 11 -33.47 12.12 -9.20
N ASP A 12 -32.54 11.62 -10.00
CA ASP A 12 -32.28 10.19 -10.15
C ASP A 12 -31.56 9.64 -8.90
N ALA A 13 -31.50 8.31 -8.77
CA ALA A 13 -30.71 7.68 -7.74
C ALA A 13 -29.22 8.03 -7.90
N CYS A 14 -28.54 8.26 -6.77
CA CYS A 14 -27.12 8.55 -6.79
C CYS A 14 -26.31 7.33 -7.25
N TRP A 15 -25.25 7.57 -7.98
CA TRP A 15 -24.33 6.53 -8.49
C TRP A 15 -23.70 5.68 -7.39
N CYS A 16 -23.58 6.20 -6.16
CA CYS A 16 -22.97 5.49 -5.02
C CYS A 16 -23.85 4.36 -4.43
N GLY A 17 -25.04 4.09 -4.98
CA GLY A 17 -25.92 3.04 -4.49
C GLY A 17 -26.67 3.35 -3.19
N SER A 18 -26.54 4.56 -2.62
CA SER A 18 -27.18 4.94 -1.34
C SER A 18 -28.70 5.06 -1.39
N GLY A 19 -29.33 4.98 -2.57
CA GLY A 19 -30.75 5.21 -2.79
C GLY A 19 -31.17 6.68 -2.64
N LYS A 20 -30.30 7.59 -2.24
CA LYS A 20 -30.57 9.03 -2.17
C LYS A 20 -30.62 9.63 -3.57
N LYS A 21 -31.37 10.76 -3.73
CA LYS A 21 -31.31 11.53 -4.97
C LYS A 21 -29.93 12.13 -5.16
N TYR A 22 -29.40 12.08 -6.38
CA TYR A 22 -28.07 12.60 -6.73
C TYR A 22 -27.82 14.02 -6.20
N LYS A 23 -28.76 14.97 -6.40
CA LYS A 23 -28.64 16.34 -5.91
C LYS A 23 -28.51 16.47 -4.39
N LYS A 24 -28.84 15.43 -3.62
CA LYS A 24 -28.76 15.39 -2.16
C LYS A 24 -27.65 14.43 -1.66
N CYS A 25 -26.83 13.96 -2.56
CA CYS A 25 -25.77 13.00 -2.28
C CYS A 25 -24.44 13.48 -2.89
N HIS A 26 -24.14 13.11 -4.12
CA HIS A 26 -22.83 13.35 -4.72
C HIS A 26 -22.78 14.46 -5.79
N SER A 27 -23.87 15.24 -6.02
CA SER A 27 -23.82 16.34 -7.00
C SER A 27 -22.73 17.37 -6.65
N ALA A 28 -22.65 17.78 -5.36
CA ALA A 28 -21.63 18.73 -4.92
C ALA A 28 -20.21 18.16 -4.94
N PHE A 29 -20.07 16.85 -4.71
CA PHE A 29 -18.80 16.13 -4.83
C PHE A 29 -18.32 16.14 -6.29
N ASP A 30 -19.15 15.71 -7.24
CA ASP A 30 -18.82 15.69 -8.67
C ASP A 30 -18.52 17.11 -9.20
N GLU A 31 -19.29 18.13 -8.78
CA GLU A 31 -19.05 19.54 -9.12
C GLU A 31 -17.71 20.06 -8.55
N ARG A 32 -17.29 19.58 -7.38
CA ARG A 32 -15.98 19.93 -6.80
C ARG A 32 -14.83 19.30 -7.54
N LEU A 33 -14.92 18.02 -7.91
CA LEU A 33 -13.92 17.35 -8.73
C LEU A 33 -13.75 18.02 -10.09
N GLU A 34 -14.86 18.35 -10.77
CA GLU A 34 -14.82 19.05 -12.06
C GLU A 34 -14.11 20.39 -11.95
N ARG A 35 -14.42 21.18 -10.92
CA ARG A 35 -13.75 22.47 -10.70
C ARG A 35 -12.25 22.30 -10.44
N LEU A 36 -11.84 21.33 -9.60
CA LEU A 36 -10.43 21.08 -9.33
C LEU A 36 -9.68 20.66 -10.60
N TRP A 37 -10.31 19.83 -11.43
CA TRP A 37 -9.76 19.47 -12.73
C TRP A 37 -9.62 20.69 -13.67
N GLU A 38 -10.61 21.59 -13.70
CA GLU A 38 -10.54 22.86 -14.47
C GLU A 38 -9.44 23.81 -13.95
N GLU A 39 -9.14 23.75 -12.65
CA GLU A 39 -8.03 24.48 -12.01
C GLU A 39 -6.65 23.86 -12.29
N GLY A 40 -6.60 22.68 -12.92
CA GLY A 40 -5.36 22.01 -13.36
C GLY A 40 -4.85 20.93 -12.39
N TRP A 41 -5.64 20.58 -11.36
CA TRP A 41 -5.30 19.44 -10.49
C TRP A 41 -5.64 18.12 -11.16
N GLU A 42 -4.93 17.05 -10.77
CA GLU A 42 -5.28 15.70 -11.15
C GLU A 42 -6.42 15.17 -10.26
N VAL A 43 -7.45 14.61 -10.87
CA VAL A 43 -8.57 13.97 -10.19
C VAL A 43 -8.85 12.62 -10.82
N LEU A 44 -9.12 11.64 -10.00
CA LEU A 44 -9.38 10.28 -10.47
C LEU A 44 -10.72 10.19 -11.20
N PRO A 45 -10.86 9.28 -12.18
CA PRO A 45 -12.16 8.89 -12.72
C PRO A 45 -13.12 8.50 -11.59
N ARG A 46 -14.39 8.89 -11.72
CA ARG A 46 -15.39 8.64 -10.66
C ARG A 46 -15.53 7.17 -10.27
N THR A 47 -15.24 6.25 -11.16
CA THR A 47 -15.30 4.80 -10.94
C THR A 47 -14.29 4.30 -9.91
N LEU A 48 -13.23 5.07 -9.65
CA LEU A 48 -12.19 4.73 -8.68
C LEU A 48 -12.52 5.20 -7.24
N TYR A 49 -13.52 6.08 -7.07
CA TYR A 49 -14.02 6.39 -5.72
C TYR A 49 -14.95 5.29 -5.23
N LYS A 50 -14.58 4.68 -4.11
CA LYS A 50 -15.30 3.54 -3.54
C LYS A 50 -16.60 3.97 -2.89
N THR A 51 -17.64 3.21 -3.12
CA THR A 51 -18.93 3.38 -2.43
C THR A 51 -18.83 2.82 -1.00
N PRO A 52 -19.76 3.18 -0.09
CA PRO A 52 -19.80 2.57 1.24
C PRO A 52 -19.87 1.03 1.19
N ALA A 53 -20.54 0.45 0.20
CA ALA A 53 -20.62 -1.00 0.04
C ALA A 53 -19.26 -1.60 -0.38
N ASP A 54 -18.52 -0.91 -1.26
CA ASP A 54 -17.18 -1.32 -1.64
C ASP A 54 -16.22 -1.27 -0.43
N ILE A 55 -16.27 -0.19 0.36
CA ILE A 55 -15.45 -0.03 1.57
C ILE A 55 -15.70 -1.17 2.55
N GLU A 56 -16.97 -1.54 2.78
CA GLU A 56 -17.29 -2.69 3.65
C GLU A 56 -16.81 -4.02 3.07
N GLY A 57 -16.78 -4.17 1.73
CA GLY A 57 -16.16 -5.32 1.07
C GLY A 57 -14.66 -5.38 1.32
N ILE A 58 -13.96 -4.25 1.12
CA ILE A 58 -12.52 -4.12 1.36
C ILE A 58 -12.18 -4.41 2.83
N LYS A 59 -12.95 -3.88 3.78
CA LYS A 59 -12.75 -4.15 5.22
C LYS A 59 -12.81 -5.64 5.56
N ARG A 60 -13.69 -6.40 4.93
CA ARG A 60 -13.74 -7.85 5.15
C ARG A 60 -12.49 -8.56 4.61
N SER A 61 -12.00 -8.15 3.45
CA SER A 61 -10.73 -8.64 2.91
C SER A 61 -9.57 -8.26 3.83
N ALA A 62 -9.52 -6.99 4.25
CA ALA A 62 -8.50 -6.44 5.14
C ALA A 62 -8.44 -7.15 6.50
N ALA A 63 -9.57 -7.59 7.03
CA ALA A 63 -9.60 -8.35 8.28
C ALA A 63 -8.84 -9.68 8.17
N ILE A 64 -8.90 -10.35 7.02
CA ILE A 64 -8.11 -11.56 6.75
C ILE A 64 -6.62 -11.17 6.62
N ASN A 65 -6.31 -10.14 5.86
CA ASN A 65 -4.95 -9.69 5.60
C ASN A 65 -4.20 -9.31 6.90
N VAL A 66 -4.86 -8.54 7.77
CA VAL A 66 -4.31 -8.20 9.10
C VAL A 66 -4.10 -9.46 9.94
N GLY A 67 -5.07 -10.39 9.94
CA GLY A 67 -4.95 -11.64 10.66
C GLY A 67 -3.81 -12.54 10.16
N VAL A 68 -3.52 -12.51 8.85
CA VAL A 68 -2.34 -13.17 8.26
C VAL A 68 -1.05 -12.61 8.87
N LEU A 69 -0.89 -11.29 8.87
CA LEU A 69 0.31 -10.64 9.42
C LEU A 69 0.45 -10.82 10.94
N ASP A 70 -0.66 -10.88 11.68
CA ASP A 70 -0.66 -11.22 13.10
C ASP A 70 -0.18 -12.65 13.31
N CYS A 71 -0.69 -13.61 12.52
CA CYS A 71 -0.25 -15.00 12.53
C CYS A 71 1.24 -15.15 12.23
N VAL A 72 1.75 -14.43 11.22
CA VAL A 72 3.19 -14.40 10.93
C VAL A 72 3.97 -13.87 12.12
N GLY A 73 3.52 -12.77 12.73
CA GLY A 73 4.18 -12.17 13.89
C GLY A 73 4.29 -13.09 15.11
N GLU A 74 3.32 -14.01 15.28
CA GLU A 74 3.34 -15.01 16.36
C GLU A 74 4.32 -16.17 16.13
N HIS A 75 4.72 -16.43 14.89
CA HIS A 75 5.46 -17.63 14.52
C HIS A 75 6.84 -17.38 13.91
N ILE A 76 7.05 -16.20 13.32
CA ILE A 76 8.30 -15.89 12.60
C ILE A 76 9.50 -15.92 13.52
N ALA A 77 10.55 -16.68 13.15
CA ALA A 77 11.74 -16.87 13.97
C ALA A 77 12.96 -17.23 13.11
N ALA A 78 14.15 -17.09 13.69
CA ALA A 78 15.38 -17.58 13.10
C ALA A 78 15.30 -19.09 12.82
N GLY A 79 15.83 -19.51 11.68
CA GLY A 79 15.78 -20.87 11.17
C GLY A 79 14.58 -21.19 10.26
N MET A 80 13.57 -20.32 10.20
CA MET A 80 12.49 -20.45 9.22
C MET A 80 12.97 -20.07 7.82
N THR A 81 12.50 -20.79 6.81
CA THR A 81 12.66 -20.38 5.41
C THR A 81 11.55 -19.44 4.99
N THR A 82 11.80 -18.57 4.01
CA THR A 82 10.75 -17.70 3.47
C THR A 82 9.63 -18.52 2.81
N ASN A 83 9.93 -19.73 2.31
CA ASN A 83 8.92 -20.65 1.79
C ASN A 83 7.97 -21.19 2.87
N GLN A 84 8.42 -21.33 4.12
CA GLN A 84 7.55 -21.68 5.25
C GLN A 84 6.62 -20.52 5.62
N ILE A 85 7.08 -19.28 5.47
CA ILE A 85 6.24 -18.08 5.64
C ILE A 85 5.16 -18.02 4.55
N ASP A 86 5.54 -18.24 3.28
CA ASP A 86 4.62 -18.32 2.15
C ASP A 86 3.52 -19.38 2.37
N GLN A 87 3.90 -20.58 2.82
CA GLN A 87 2.92 -21.65 3.11
C GLN A 87 1.97 -21.27 4.25
N MET A 88 2.47 -20.66 5.31
CA MET A 88 1.66 -20.19 6.44
C MET A 88 0.62 -19.15 6.00
N ILE A 89 1.05 -18.19 5.19
CA ILE A 89 0.18 -17.13 4.65
C ILE A 89 -0.88 -17.71 3.73
N TYR A 90 -0.49 -18.59 2.82
CA TYR A 90 -1.43 -19.29 1.94
C TYR A 90 -2.49 -20.05 2.74
N ASP A 91 -2.06 -20.87 3.70
CA ASP A 91 -2.97 -21.72 4.48
C ASP A 91 -3.95 -20.86 5.29
N TYR A 92 -3.45 -19.83 5.98
CA TYR A 92 -4.31 -18.92 6.75
C TYR A 92 -5.33 -18.21 5.87
N THR A 93 -4.88 -17.63 4.74
CA THR A 93 -5.76 -16.88 3.82
C THR A 93 -6.88 -17.77 3.28
N VAL A 94 -6.54 -18.98 2.84
CA VAL A 94 -7.51 -19.94 2.29
C VAL A 94 -8.47 -20.48 3.38
N GLU A 95 -7.96 -20.77 4.57
CA GLU A 95 -8.80 -21.23 5.70
C GLU A 95 -9.86 -20.20 6.09
N HIS A 96 -9.54 -18.90 5.95
CA HIS A 96 -10.48 -17.79 6.21
C HIS A 96 -11.32 -17.38 5.00
N GLY A 97 -11.26 -18.14 3.90
CA GLY A 97 -12.08 -17.96 2.70
C GLY A 97 -11.56 -16.92 1.71
N GLY A 98 -10.38 -16.35 1.95
CA GLY A 98 -9.70 -15.46 1.03
C GLY A 98 -8.87 -16.19 -0.03
N THR A 99 -8.30 -15.42 -0.93
CA THR A 99 -7.29 -15.88 -1.92
C THR A 99 -6.11 -14.92 -1.84
N PRO A 100 -4.85 -15.42 -1.75
CA PRO A 100 -3.68 -14.55 -1.86
C PRO A 100 -3.67 -13.85 -3.22
N ALA A 101 -3.61 -12.51 -3.22
CA ALA A 101 -3.71 -11.74 -4.46
C ALA A 101 -2.41 -11.77 -5.28
N ASP A 102 -1.28 -11.90 -4.61
CA ASP A 102 0.04 -12.01 -5.24
C ASP A 102 0.18 -13.24 -6.13
N LEU A 103 -0.46 -14.36 -5.73
CA LEU A 103 -0.26 -15.65 -6.39
C LEU A 103 -0.77 -15.63 -7.83
N ASN A 104 0.18 -15.80 -8.76
CA ASN A 104 0.00 -15.72 -10.21
C ASN A 104 -0.32 -14.32 -10.77
N TYR A 105 -0.27 -13.27 -9.93
CA TYR A 105 -0.40 -11.91 -10.41
C TYR A 105 0.79 -11.58 -11.34
N GLU A 106 0.50 -11.25 -12.61
CA GLU A 106 1.52 -11.02 -13.64
C GLU A 106 2.62 -12.09 -13.74
N GLY A 107 2.32 -13.30 -13.26
CA GLY A 107 3.25 -14.42 -13.27
C GLY A 107 4.11 -14.55 -12.00
N TYR A 108 3.85 -13.75 -10.94
CA TYR A 108 4.48 -13.91 -9.63
C TYR A 108 4.13 -15.30 -9.03
N PRO A 109 5.12 -16.09 -8.55
CA PRO A 109 4.88 -17.51 -8.28
C PRO A 109 4.44 -17.85 -6.87
N LYS A 110 4.28 -16.87 -5.98
CA LYS A 110 4.10 -17.03 -4.54
C LYS A 110 2.92 -16.24 -3.99
N SER A 111 2.54 -16.52 -2.75
CA SER A 111 1.37 -15.92 -2.07
C SER A 111 1.72 -14.66 -1.27
N VAL A 112 2.99 -14.28 -1.25
CA VAL A 112 3.53 -13.20 -0.43
C VAL A 112 4.86 -12.76 -1.01
N CYS A 113 5.24 -11.49 -0.82
CA CYS A 113 6.60 -11.03 -1.00
C CYS A 113 7.36 -11.07 0.34
N THR A 114 8.59 -11.58 0.32
CA THR A 114 9.47 -11.65 1.51
C THR A 114 10.79 -10.99 1.22
N SER A 115 11.05 -9.84 1.83
CA SER A 115 12.19 -8.99 1.50
C SER A 115 13.13 -8.88 2.70
N ILE A 116 14.27 -9.61 2.65
CA ILE A 116 15.25 -9.71 3.73
C ILE A 116 16.38 -8.71 3.48
N ASN A 117 16.75 -7.92 4.50
CA ASN A 117 17.92 -7.04 4.58
C ASN A 117 18.02 -6.08 3.36
N ASP A 118 18.87 -6.37 2.38
CA ASP A 118 19.11 -5.55 1.18
C ASP A 118 18.05 -5.70 0.08
N VAL A 119 17.07 -6.59 0.28
CA VAL A 119 15.91 -6.71 -0.61
C VAL A 119 14.93 -5.59 -0.29
N VAL A 120 14.64 -4.77 -1.30
CA VAL A 120 13.74 -3.60 -1.18
C VAL A 120 12.28 -4.03 -1.20
N CYS A 121 11.89 -4.83 -2.21
CA CYS A 121 10.54 -5.37 -2.37
C CYS A 121 10.55 -6.58 -3.32
N HIS A 122 9.40 -7.24 -3.45
CA HIS A 122 9.13 -8.35 -4.36
C HIS A 122 10.08 -9.55 -4.22
N GLY A 123 10.66 -9.76 -3.03
CA GLY A 123 11.46 -10.94 -2.76
C GLY A 123 10.60 -12.20 -2.87
N ILE A 124 11.05 -13.18 -3.68
CA ILE A 124 10.30 -14.43 -3.93
C ILE A 124 10.65 -15.46 -2.86
N PRO A 125 9.68 -15.92 -2.05
CA PRO A 125 9.91 -16.98 -1.07
C PRO A 125 10.55 -18.24 -1.66
N CYS A 126 11.57 -18.76 -0.97
CA CYS A 126 12.25 -20.00 -1.37
C CYS A 126 12.79 -20.77 -0.15
N ASP A 127 13.21 -22.03 -0.38
CA ASP A 127 13.75 -22.88 0.68
C ASP A 127 15.19 -22.55 1.06
N THR A 128 15.89 -21.77 0.26
CA THR A 128 17.29 -21.38 0.50
C THR A 128 17.43 -20.10 1.29
N ASP A 129 16.40 -19.27 1.34
CA ASP A 129 16.37 -18.02 2.10
C ASP A 129 15.91 -18.33 3.53
N VAL A 130 16.88 -18.59 4.41
CA VAL A 130 16.69 -18.94 5.82
C VAL A 130 16.90 -17.70 6.66
N LEU A 131 15.97 -17.39 7.57
CA LEU A 131 16.08 -16.27 8.51
C LEU A 131 17.16 -16.56 9.57
N HIS A 132 17.99 -15.59 9.88
CA HIS A 132 19.02 -15.64 10.88
C HIS A 132 18.79 -14.59 11.98
N GLU A 133 19.33 -14.83 13.17
CA GLU A 133 19.41 -13.81 14.20
C GLU A 133 20.06 -12.53 13.66
N GLY A 134 19.44 -11.40 13.88
CA GLY A 134 19.90 -10.10 13.41
C GLY A 134 19.32 -9.67 12.05
N ASP A 135 18.58 -10.53 11.33
CA ASP A 135 17.92 -10.13 10.09
C ASP A 135 16.71 -9.23 10.36
N ILE A 136 16.44 -8.36 9.40
CA ILE A 136 15.16 -7.67 9.26
C ILE A 136 14.46 -8.20 8.00
N ILE A 137 13.17 -8.39 8.05
CA ILE A 137 12.38 -8.87 6.91
C ILE A 137 11.07 -8.09 6.80
N ASN A 138 10.76 -7.63 5.59
CA ASN A 138 9.41 -7.22 5.24
C ASN A 138 8.64 -8.47 4.78
N VAL A 139 7.44 -8.62 5.30
CA VAL A 139 6.44 -9.59 4.83
C VAL A 139 5.26 -8.79 4.31
N ASP A 140 5.02 -8.92 3.03
CA ASP A 140 4.08 -8.12 2.25
C ASP A 140 3.07 -9.05 1.58
N CYS A 141 1.83 -8.95 2.00
CA CYS A 141 0.78 -9.88 1.58
C CYS A 141 -0.53 -9.16 1.25
N SER A 142 -1.14 -9.63 0.21
CA SER A 142 -2.40 -9.10 -0.30
C SER A 142 -3.47 -10.19 -0.33
N THR A 143 -4.72 -9.81 -0.06
CA THR A 143 -5.84 -10.75 0.02
C THR A 143 -6.99 -10.32 -0.87
N ILE A 144 -7.62 -11.30 -1.54
CA ILE A 144 -8.88 -11.13 -2.26
C ILE A 144 -10.00 -11.84 -1.49
N LEU A 145 -11.08 -11.12 -1.21
CA LEU A 145 -12.32 -11.70 -0.70
C LEU A 145 -13.52 -11.12 -1.43
N ASP A 146 -14.36 -11.97 -2.00
CA ASP A 146 -15.57 -11.55 -2.75
C ASP A 146 -15.31 -10.50 -3.86
N GLY A 147 -14.11 -10.51 -4.46
CA GLY A 147 -13.70 -9.55 -5.49
C GLY A 147 -13.22 -8.20 -4.94
N TYR A 148 -12.95 -8.09 -3.63
CA TYR A 148 -12.33 -6.93 -3.00
C TYR A 148 -10.91 -7.25 -2.56
N PHE A 149 -9.99 -6.32 -2.83
CA PHE A 149 -8.57 -6.44 -2.54
C PHE A 149 -8.20 -5.66 -1.27
N SER A 150 -7.32 -6.25 -0.48
CA SER A 150 -6.64 -5.59 0.63
C SER A 150 -5.16 -5.89 0.57
N ASP A 151 -4.36 -4.93 1.04
CA ASP A 151 -2.91 -4.96 0.99
C ASP A 151 -2.31 -4.35 2.24
N SER A 152 -1.24 -4.96 2.75
CA SER A 152 -0.40 -4.40 3.80
C SER A 152 0.85 -5.21 4.04
N SER A 153 1.87 -4.56 4.55
CA SER A 153 3.12 -5.21 4.93
C SER A 153 3.63 -4.81 6.30
N ARG A 154 4.42 -5.69 6.91
CA ARG A 154 5.09 -5.42 8.18
C ARG A 154 6.55 -5.80 8.16
N MET A 155 7.35 -5.02 8.90
CA MET A 155 8.72 -5.38 9.21
C MET A 155 8.77 -6.24 10.46
N PHE A 156 9.57 -7.31 10.40
CA PHE A 156 9.89 -8.16 11.53
C PHE A 156 11.41 -8.16 11.77
N CYS A 157 11.81 -7.93 13.02
CA CYS A 157 13.18 -8.08 13.47
C CYS A 157 13.38 -9.50 14.01
N ILE A 158 14.33 -10.23 13.46
CA ILE A 158 14.58 -11.62 13.85
C ILE A 158 15.61 -11.66 14.99
N GLY A 159 15.12 -11.90 16.20
CA GLY A 159 15.92 -11.83 17.41
C GLY A 159 16.46 -10.43 17.69
N GLU A 160 17.74 -10.32 18.16
CA GLU A 160 18.38 -9.06 18.42
C GLU A 160 19.04 -8.50 17.15
N VAL A 161 18.54 -7.37 16.64
CA VAL A 161 19.08 -6.70 15.45
C VAL A 161 20.04 -5.57 15.86
N SER A 162 20.89 -5.14 14.93
CA SER A 162 21.77 -3.99 15.16
C SER A 162 20.95 -2.70 15.40
N ALA A 163 21.55 -1.76 16.14
CA ALA A 163 20.91 -0.46 16.38
C ALA A 163 20.59 0.30 15.07
N GLU A 164 21.39 0.09 14.02
CA GLU A 164 21.18 0.69 12.72
C GLU A 164 19.94 0.08 12.01
N ARG A 165 19.79 -1.24 12.02
CA ARG A 165 18.62 -1.96 11.51
C ARG A 165 17.35 -1.58 12.25
N GLN A 166 17.41 -1.56 13.59
CA GLN A 166 16.27 -1.13 14.40
C GLN A 166 15.85 0.30 14.04
N ARG A 167 16.83 1.20 13.93
CA ARG A 167 16.56 2.60 13.56
C ARG A 167 15.95 2.72 12.15
N LEU A 168 16.42 1.92 11.19
CA LEU A 168 15.84 1.89 9.84
C LEU A 168 14.36 1.47 9.89
N VAL A 169 14.03 0.39 10.58
CA VAL A 169 12.65 -0.09 10.77
C VAL A 169 11.79 0.96 11.48
N ASP A 170 12.29 1.59 12.54
CA ASP A 170 11.55 2.59 13.31
C ASP A 170 11.28 3.85 12.47
N VAL A 171 12.25 4.32 11.69
CA VAL A 171 12.09 5.49 10.81
C VAL A 171 11.13 5.17 9.66
N THR A 172 11.18 3.98 9.09
CA THR A 172 10.24 3.55 8.04
C THR A 172 8.81 3.56 8.58
N ARG A 173 8.56 3.03 9.77
CA ARG A 173 7.26 3.10 10.42
C ARG A 173 6.83 4.55 10.68
N ALA A 174 7.73 5.37 11.24
CA ALA A 174 7.46 6.78 11.52
C ALA A 174 7.13 7.56 10.24
N SER A 175 7.72 7.20 9.09
CA SER A 175 7.40 7.83 7.80
C SER A 175 5.99 7.52 7.33
N VAL A 176 5.50 6.28 7.52
CA VAL A 176 4.09 5.91 7.26
C VAL A 176 3.15 6.71 8.18
N GLU A 177 3.47 6.81 9.49
CA GLU A 177 2.68 7.58 10.44
C GLU A 177 2.63 9.08 10.07
N ALA A 178 3.75 9.64 9.60
CA ALA A 178 3.82 11.02 9.13
C ALA A 178 2.98 11.21 7.85
N GLY A 179 3.04 10.26 6.91
CA GLY A 179 2.20 10.24 5.73
C GLY A 179 0.72 10.22 6.09
N LEU A 180 0.30 9.30 6.97
CA LEU A 180 -1.08 9.20 7.46
C LEU A 180 -1.56 10.51 8.11
N ALA A 181 -0.74 11.13 8.94
CA ALA A 181 -1.09 12.41 9.59
C ALA A 181 -1.28 13.56 8.60
N ALA A 182 -0.64 13.47 7.42
CA ALA A 182 -0.74 14.45 6.35
C ALA A 182 -1.94 14.19 5.41
N VAL A 183 -2.55 13.00 5.43
CA VAL A 183 -3.74 12.69 4.63
C VAL A 183 -4.91 13.57 5.07
N LYS A 184 -5.36 14.43 4.17
CA LYS A 184 -6.54 15.29 4.39
C LYS A 184 -7.37 15.37 3.11
N PRO A 185 -8.70 15.30 3.24
CA PRO A 185 -9.56 15.38 2.07
C PRO A 185 -9.35 16.70 1.32
N TRP A 186 -9.32 16.60 0.01
CA TRP A 186 -9.20 17.72 -0.93
C TRP A 186 -7.83 18.41 -0.97
N LEU A 187 -6.78 17.81 -0.38
CA LEU A 187 -5.39 18.17 -0.61
C LEU A 187 -4.75 17.19 -1.62
N PRO A 188 -3.69 17.60 -2.33
CA PRO A 188 -2.98 16.71 -3.25
C PRO A 188 -2.11 15.69 -2.49
N LEU A 189 -1.78 14.58 -3.14
CA LEU A 189 -0.87 13.56 -2.62
C LEU A 189 0.52 14.11 -2.25
N SER A 190 0.96 15.18 -2.91
CA SER A 190 2.26 15.84 -2.62
C SER A 190 2.42 16.24 -1.16
N VAL A 191 1.34 16.59 -0.46
CA VAL A 191 1.40 16.93 0.97
C VAL A 191 1.78 15.70 1.82
N MET A 192 1.28 14.53 1.47
CA MET A 192 1.62 13.25 2.11
C MET A 192 3.04 12.83 1.72
N ALA A 193 3.39 12.91 0.44
CA ALA A 193 4.72 12.56 -0.07
C ALA A 193 5.82 13.40 0.61
N GLU A 194 5.61 14.72 0.77
CA GLU A 194 6.55 15.62 1.47
C GLU A 194 6.77 15.18 2.93
N ALA A 195 5.69 14.81 3.64
CA ALA A 195 5.78 14.38 5.03
C ALA A 195 6.58 13.07 5.17
N VAL A 196 6.36 12.10 4.28
CA VAL A 196 7.13 10.85 4.21
C VAL A 196 8.59 11.13 3.90
N GLN A 197 8.86 11.82 2.79
CA GLN A 197 10.22 12.14 2.34
C GLN A 197 11.02 12.85 3.43
N LYS A 198 10.44 13.90 4.01
CA LYS A 198 11.10 14.67 5.06
C LYS A 198 11.45 13.81 6.27
N THR A 199 10.56 12.93 6.71
CA THR A 199 10.81 12.05 7.87
C THR A 199 11.99 11.12 7.62
N VAL A 200 12.09 10.55 6.42
CA VAL A 200 13.16 9.64 6.01
C VAL A 200 14.49 10.37 5.86
N GLU A 201 14.50 11.49 5.13
CA GLU A 201 15.72 12.25 4.83
C GLU A 201 16.29 12.96 6.04
N ASP A 202 15.46 13.51 6.93
CA ASP A 202 15.91 14.08 8.22
C ASP A 202 16.59 13.05 9.12
N ALA A 203 16.25 11.78 8.97
CA ALA A 203 16.91 10.67 9.62
C ALA A 203 18.21 10.20 8.93
N GLY A 204 18.53 10.74 7.75
CA GLY A 204 19.73 10.41 6.98
C GLY A 204 19.60 9.12 6.16
N PHE A 205 18.38 8.68 5.89
CA PHE A 205 18.03 7.57 5.01
C PHE A 205 17.51 8.09 3.66
N SER A 206 17.23 7.19 2.72
CA SER A 206 16.78 7.55 1.37
C SER A 206 15.46 6.86 1.03
N VAL A 207 14.56 7.58 0.33
CA VAL A 207 13.32 7.02 -0.21
C VAL A 207 13.59 6.47 -1.61
N VAL A 208 13.16 5.24 -1.89
CA VAL A 208 13.15 4.66 -3.24
C VAL A 208 12.13 5.42 -4.10
N ARG A 209 12.45 5.63 -5.38
CA ARG A 209 11.67 6.50 -6.28
C ARG A 209 10.92 5.75 -7.37
N GLU A 210 11.40 4.56 -7.73
CA GLU A 210 10.88 3.75 -8.84
C GLU A 210 9.68 2.91 -8.47
N TYR A 211 9.46 2.72 -7.17
CA TYR A 211 8.33 1.99 -6.59
C TYR A 211 7.59 2.89 -5.62
N GLY A 212 6.34 2.58 -5.38
CA GLY A 212 5.47 3.34 -4.49
C GLY A 212 4.14 2.62 -4.29
N GLY A 213 3.25 3.24 -3.55
CA GLY A 213 1.89 2.80 -3.35
C GLY A 213 1.00 3.00 -4.57
N HIS A 214 -0.22 2.58 -4.44
CA HIS A 214 -1.18 2.59 -5.53
C HIS A 214 -2.63 2.69 -5.03
N GLY A 215 -3.52 3.10 -5.91
CA GLY A 215 -4.95 2.89 -5.70
C GLY A 215 -5.27 1.39 -5.64
N ILE A 216 -6.28 1.01 -4.85
CA ILE A 216 -6.63 -0.40 -4.64
C ILE A 216 -8.12 -0.55 -4.29
N GLY A 217 -8.67 -1.74 -4.47
CA GLY A 217 -9.98 -2.10 -3.93
C GLY A 217 -10.78 -3.05 -4.77
N LYS A 218 -11.03 -2.80 -6.05
CA LYS A 218 -11.69 -3.72 -6.99
C LYS A 218 -10.70 -4.41 -7.92
N GLU A 219 -9.55 -3.79 -8.09
CA GLU A 219 -8.39 -4.38 -8.73
C GLU A 219 -7.24 -4.30 -7.73
N PHE A 220 -6.20 -5.11 -7.94
CA PHE A 220 -5.02 -5.12 -7.09
C PHE A 220 -4.31 -3.77 -7.16
N HIS A 221 -3.98 -3.33 -8.37
CA HIS A 221 -3.39 -2.03 -8.64
C HIS A 221 -4.36 -1.17 -9.46
N GLU A 222 -4.75 -0.03 -8.91
CA GLU A 222 -5.57 1.00 -9.54
C GLU A 222 -4.79 2.32 -9.57
N ASP A 223 -5.22 3.25 -10.40
CA ASP A 223 -4.73 4.63 -10.30
C ASP A 223 -5.15 5.28 -8.96
N PRO A 224 -4.33 6.21 -8.43
CA PRO A 224 -3.08 6.71 -8.96
C PRO A 224 -1.88 5.88 -8.52
N PHE A 225 -0.72 6.09 -9.13
CA PHE A 225 0.54 5.78 -8.48
C PHE A 225 0.74 6.71 -7.27
N VAL A 226 1.16 6.17 -6.13
CA VAL A 226 1.35 6.92 -4.89
C VAL A 226 2.83 6.98 -4.54
N GLY A 227 3.51 7.99 -5.05
CA GLY A 227 4.92 8.20 -4.78
C GLY A 227 5.18 8.87 -3.43
N PHE A 228 6.36 8.65 -2.87
CA PHE A 228 6.75 9.15 -1.56
C PHE A 228 7.86 10.20 -1.60
N THR A 229 8.03 10.84 -2.75
CA THR A 229 8.86 12.03 -2.92
C THR A 229 8.07 13.12 -3.63
N THR A 230 8.43 14.38 -3.41
CA THR A 230 7.74 15.52 -4.02
C THR A 230 7.87 15.61 -5.55
N GLU A 231 8.78 14.82 -6.14
CA GLU A 231 9.03 14.77 -7.58
C GLU A 231 8.41 13.53 -8.24
N ALA A 232 7.70 12.70 -7.45
CA ALA A 232 7.07 11.50 -7.97
C ALA A 232 5.94 11.84 -8.96
N PRO A 233 5.61 10.94 -9.90
CA PRO A 233 4.42 11.11 -10.73
C PRO A 233 3.15 11.11 -9.86
N ASP A 234 2.06 11.65 -10.40
CA ASP A 234 0.71 11.68 -9.81
C ASP A 234 0.60 12.40 -8.45
N VAL A 235 1.65 13.09 -7.96
CA VAL A 235 1.63 13.79 -6.67
C VAL A 235 0.62 14.95 -6.61
N ASP A 236 0.17 15.44 -7.75
CA ASP A 236 -0.86 16.48 -7.86
C ASP A 236 -2.29 15.90 -7.82
N THR A 237 -2.42 14.58 -7.72
CA THR A 237 -3.74 13.92 -7.58
C THR A 237 -4.40 14.30 -6.25
N ILE A 238 -5.64 14.76 -6.34
CA ILE A 238 -6.42 15.18 -5.16
C ILE A 238 -6.93 13.98 -4.38
N MET A 239 -6.62 13.91 -3.10
CA MET A 239 -7.18 12.95 -2.15
C MET A 239 -8.65 13.31 -1.86
N ALA A 240 -9.59 12.74 -2.60
CA ALA A 240 -11.00 13.00 -2.37
C ALA A 240 -11.69 11.86 -1.58
N PRO A 241 -12.75 12.13 -0.80
CA PRO A 241 -13.46 11.12 -0.03
C PRO A 241 -13.90 9.92 -0.88
N GLY A 242 -13.65 8.70 -0.40
CA GLY A 242 -13.86 7.46 -1.14
C GLY A 242 -12.66 6.98 -1.95
N MET A 243 -11.58 7.74 -2.06
CA MET A 243 -10.31 7.27 -2.60
C MET A 243 -9.70 6.27 -1.63
N VAL A 244 -9.31 5.09 -2.14
CA VAL A 244 -8.61 4.03 -1.39
C VAL A 244 -7.25 3.83 -2.02
N PHE A 245 -6.20 3.86 -1.20
CA PHE A 245 -4.82 3.70 -1.66
C PHE A 245 -3.91 3.19 -0.55
N THR A 246 -2.67 2.81 -0.91
CA THR A 246 -1.64 2.33 0.01
C THR A 246 -0.61 3.43 0.33
N ILE A 247 -0.06 3.38 1.54
CA ILE A 247 1.14 4.13 1.93
C ILE A 247 2.19 3.11 2.34
N GLU A 248 3.23 2.95 1.52
CA GLU A 248 4.21 1.88 1.61
C GLU A 248 5.64 2.34 1.26
N PRO A 249 6.17 3.38 1.88
CA PRO A 249 7.49 3.88 1.51
C PRO A 249 8.57 2.80 1.71
N MET A 250 9.36 2.59 0.67
CA MET A 250 10.57 1.77 0.72
C MET A 250 11.75 2.68 1.07
N VAL A 251 12.40 2.39 2.18
CA VAL A 251 13.44 3.22 2.78
C VAL A 251 14.77 2.46 2.80
N ASN A 252 15.79 3.02 2.12
CA ASN A 252 17.13 2.45 2.08
C ASN A 252 18.04 3.12 3.13
N ALA A 253 18.87 2.32 3.81
CA ALA A 253 19.89 2.84 4.74
C ALA A 253 21.00 3.61 3.98
N GLY A 254 21.23 3.31 2.71
CA GLY A 254 22.20 3.96 1.84
C GLY A 254 21.54 4.84 0.76
N ALA A 255 22.01 4.69 -0.48
CA ALA A 255 21.50 5.45 -1.62
C ALA A 255 20.10 4.97 -2.06
N PRO A 256 19.30 5.85 -2.70
CA PRO A 256 17.96 5.48 -3.18
C PRO A 256 17.96 4.50 -4.37
N ASP A 257 19.11 4.35 -5.03
CA ASP A 257 19.25 3.53 -6.23
C ASP A 257 18.99 2.05 -6.00
N ILE A 258 18.27 1.44 -6.92
CA ILE A 258 17.89 0.02 -6.89
C ILE A 258 18.43 -0.75 -8.09
N LYS A 259 18.33 -2.07 -8.02
CA LYS A 259 18.57 -3.01 -9.12
C LYS A 259 17.57 -4.15 -9.07
N ILE A 260 17.05 -4.55 -10.22
CA ILE A 260 16.14 -5.69 -10.34
C ILE A 260 16.97 -6.94 -10.66
N SER A 261 16.67 -8.06 -10.00
CA SER A 261 17.27 -9.35 -10.27
C SER A 261 17.01 -9.79 -11.70
N LYS A 262 18.06 -10.08 -12.44
CA LYS A 262 17.94 -10.58 -13.83
C LYS A 262 17.52 -12.06 -13.89
N GLY A 263 17.62 -12.76 -12.77
CA GLY A 263 17.33 -14.20 -12.71
C GLY A 263 15.84 -14.50 -12.64
N ASP A 264 15.13 -13.72 -11.88
CA ASP A 264 13.68 -13.89 -11.64
C ASP A 264 12.83 -12.75 -12.20
N GLY A 265 13.42 -11.57 -12.46
CA GLY A 265 12.72 -10.40 -13.00
C GLY A 265 11.85 -9.65 -11.98
N TRP A 266 11.80 -10.09 -10.72
CA TRP A 266 10.95 -9.56 -9.66
C TRP A 266 11.74 -8.91 -8.52
N CYS A 267 12.64 -9.67 -7.90
CA CYS A 267 13.33 -9.25 -6.68
C CYS A 267 14.11 -7.95 -6.90
N VAL A 268 13.73 -6.93 -6.14
CA VAL A 268 14.36 -5.61 -6.15
C VAL A 268 15.32 -5.51 -4.97
N ARG A 269 16.56 -5.06 -5.22
CA ARG A 269 17.59 -4.88 -4.19
C ARG A 269 18.18 -3.49 -4.23
N THR A 270 18.70 -3.04 -3.11
CA THR A 270 19.53 -1.84 -3.08
C THR A 270 20.76 -2.04 -3.96
N LYS A 271 21.15 -0.98 -4.68
CA LYS A 271 22.28 -1.07 -5.61
C LYS A 271 23.63 -1.10 -4.90
N ASP A 272 23.72 -0.46 -3.75
CA ASP A 272 24.91 -0.36 -2.92
C ASP A 272 25.06 -1.50 -1.89
N GLY A 273 24.04 -2.34 -1.73
CA GLY A 273 24.02 -3.44 -0.77
C GLY A 273 23.66 -3.02 0.67
N SER A 274 23.18 -1.79 0.86
CA SER A 274 22.65 -1.34 2.14
C SER A 274 21.33 -2.01 2.48
N ASP A 275 20.96 -2.09 3.76
CA ASP A 275 19.66 -2.60 4.19
C ASP A 275 18.52 -1.70 3.70
N SER A 276 17.35 -2.28 3.49
CA SER A 276 16.10 -1.62 3.15
C SER A 276 14.97 -2.07 4.07
N ALA A 277 13.98 -1.22 4.29
CA ALA A 277 12.78 -1.52 5.04
C ALA A 277 11.54 -0.92 4.36
N GLN A 278 10.40 -1.61 4.49
CA GLN A 278 9.09 -1.16 4.00
C GLN A 278 8.04 -1.46 5.06
N CYS A 279 7.14 -0.55 5.28
CA CYS A 279 5.90 -0.79 6.02
C CYS A 279 4.75 -0.28 5.18
N GLU A 280 3.67 -1.02 5.12
CA GLU A 280 2.54 -0.67 4.30
C GLU A 280 1.24 -0.68 5.07
N VAL A 281 0.40 0.28 4.73
CA VAL A 281 -0.97 0.40 5.20
C VAL A 281 -1.90 0.73 4.05
N GLN A 282 -3.12 0.21 4.10
CA GLN A 282 -4.20 0.61 3.20
C GLN A 282 -5.20 1.50 3.92
N LEU A 283 -5.65 2.55 3.28
CA LEU A 283 -6.58 3.51 3.85
C LEU A 283 -7.67 3.95 2.88
N VAL A 284 -8.75 4.49 3.41
CA VAL A 284 -9.75 5.27 2.65
C VAL A 284 -9.76 6.71 3.12
N VAL A 285 -9.79 7.65 2.18
CA VAL A 285 -10.02 9.07 2.48
C VAL A 285 -11.48 9.27 2.88
N THR A 286 -11.73 9.93 4.01
CA THR A 286 -13.06 10.27 4.52
C THR A 286 -13.35 11.76 4.37
N GLU A 287 -14.54 12.23 4.75
CA GLU A 287 -14.88 13.67 4.73
C GLU A 287 -14.00 14.50 5.70
N ASP A 288 -13.51 13.87 6.78
CA ASP A 288 -12.79 14.56 7.86
C ASP A 288 -11.31 14.16 7.98
N GLY A 289 -10.82 13.22 7.15
CA GLY A 289 -9.45 12.70 7.21
C GLY A 289 -9.34 11.36 6.49
N TYR A 290 -9.01 10.30 7.23
CA TYR A 290 -8.89 8.95 6.69
C TYR A 290 -9.38 7.89 7.69
N GLU A 291 -9.62 6.69 7.18
CA GLU A 291 -9.84 5.47 7.97
C GLU A 291 -8.83 4.40 7.50
N LEU A 292 -8.10 3.80 8.44
CA LEU A 292 -7.25 2.64 8.15
C LEU A 292 -8.10 1.42 7.84
N LEU A 293 -7.74 0.69 6.79
CA LEU A 293 -8.42 -0.53 6.37
C LEU A 293 -7.55 -1.77 6.65
N SER A 294 -6.26 -1.71 6.30
CA SER A 294 -5.28 -2.78 6.55
C SER A 294 -3.95 -2.16 7.02
N TRP A 295 -3.20 -2.87 7.93
CA TRP A 295 -1.93 -2.38 8.50
C TRP A 295 -0.99 -3.50 8.96
#